data_d0b2e1b67cfb8cc1af71f00f920473aa
#
_entry.id   d0b2e1b67cfb8cc1af71f00f920473aa
#
_cell.length_a   1.000
_cell.length_b   1.000
_cell.length_c   1.000
_cell.angle_alpha   90.00
_cell.angle_beta   90.00
_cell.angle_gamma   90.00
#
_symmetry.space_group_name_H-M   'P 1'
#
loop_
_entity.id
_entity.type
_entity.pdbx_description
1 polymer ?
#
loop_
_entity_poly.entity_id
_entity_poly.type
_entity_poly.pdbx_seq_one_letter_code
_entity_poly.pdbx_strand_id
1 'polypeptide(L)'
;FVRDLQTKKRGYLEYDWKNPDDPAARPKALYMAHFEPWDWIISVSAYREEFKGLVNVDDFKKSVLDLRFGRTGYAFIIDSTGKAIIHPKLEGTNILTHAGIPNEALATILKEQNGQIVYPWKNPGETKARDKLCIFTYIKDYDWIVGATSYHDEFFEPLKIIGSLTL
;
A
#
# COMPACT_ATOMS: atom_id res chain seq x y z
N PHE A 1 11.03 14.31 25.21
CA PHE A 1 10.46 14.56 23.87
C PHE A 1 10.40 16.06 23.52
N VAL A 2 9.77 16.94 24.33
CA VAL A 2 9.73 18.39 24.07
C VAL A 2 11.13 19.01 24.05
N ARG A 3 12.06 18.58 24.93
CA ARG A 3 13.46 19.01 24.92
C ARG A 3 14.22 18.56 23.66
N ASP A 4 13.89 17.39 23.10
CA ASP A 4 14.49 16.89 21.85
C ASP A 4 14.05 17.70 20.64
N LEU A 5 12.87 18.35 20.69
CA LEU A 5 12.36 19.19 19.60
C LEU A 5 13.14 20.47 19.43
N GLN A 6 13.71 21.02 20.49
CA GLN A 6 14.59 22.20 20.40
C GLN A 6 15.84 21.91 19.57
N THR A 7 16.30 20.64 19.58
CA THR A 7 17.43 20.18 18.77
C THR A 7 17.02 19.66 17.40
N LYS A 8 15.93 18.91 17.30
CA LYS A 8 15.47 18.27 16.05
C LYS A 8 14.54 19.12 15.21
N LYS A 9 14.01 20.23 15.76
CA LYS A 9 13.11 21.19 15.13
C LYS A 9 11.75 20.62 14.67
N ARG A 10 11.60 19.31 14.56
CA ARG A 10 10.38 18.58 14.17
C ARG A 10 10.31 17.25 14.88
N GLY A 11 9.12 16.78 15.18
CA GLY A 11 8.95 15.48 15.83
C GLY A 11 7.58 14.87 15.59
N TYR A 12 7.56 13.55 15.58
CA TYR A 12 6.36 12.74 15.52
C TYR A 12 6.30 11.83 16.75
N LEU A 13 5.10 11.67 17.32
CA LEU A 13 4.85 10.85 18.51
C LEU A 13 3.51 10.14 18.37
N GLU A 14 3.47 8.87 18.74
CA GLU A 14 2.24 8.12 18.97
C GLU A 14 2.12 7.81 20.47
N TYR A 15 0.93 7.95 21.03
CA TYR A 15 0.63 7.69 22.43
C TYR A 15 -0.87 7.46 22.63
N ASP A 16 -1.21 6.75 23.70
CA ASP A 16 -2.61 6.60 24.09
C ASP A 16 -3.07 7.85 24.83
N TRP A 17 -4.21 8.40 24.42
CA TRP A 17 -4.82 9.57 25.00
C TRP A 17 -6.30 9.37 25.26
N LYS A 18 -6.79 9.93 26.37
CA LYS A 18 -8.19 9.94 26.74
C LYS A 18 -8.63 11.37 26.96
N ASN A 19 -9.58 11.90 26.16
CA ASN A 19 -10.26 13.14 26.48
C ASN A 19 -11.22 12.91 27.68
N PRO A 20 -11.63 13.99 28.37
CA PRO A 20 -12.54 13.87 29.50
C PRO A 20 -13.82 13.07 29.24
N ASP A 21 -14.37 13.20 28.02
CA ASP A 21 -15.63 12.56 27.61
C ASP A 21 -15.43 11.20 26.90
N ASP A 22 -14.18 10.78 26.67
CA ASP A 22 -13.92 9.49 26.05
C ASP A 22 -14.15 8.33 27.05
N PRO A 23 -14.71 7.19 26.61
CA PRO A 23 -14.91 6.02 27.47
C PRO A 23 -13.58 5.35 27.86
N ALA A 24 -12.59 5.38 26.96
CA ALA A 24 -11.26 4.77 27.13
C ALA A 24 -10.18 5.57 26.43
N ALA A 25 -8.91 5.33 26.78
CA ALA A 25 -7.78 5.85 26.04
C ALA A 25 -7.72 5.20 24.64
N ARG A 26 -7.38 6.02 23.62
CA ARG A 26 -7.28 5.60 22.23
C ARG A 26 -5.93 6.05 21.63
N PRO A 27 -5.36 5.31 20.68
CA PRO A 27 -4.13 5.72 20.01
C PRO A 27 -4.29 7.08 19.33
N LYS A 28 -3.40 8.00 19.67
CA LYS A 28 -3.34 9.36 19.13
C LYS A 28 -1.97 9.62 18.52
N ALA A 29 -1.94 10.23 17.35
CA ALA A 29 -0.71 10.67 16.70
C ALA A 29 -0.59 12.19 16.84
N LEU A 30 0.63 12.66 17.04
CA LEU A 30 0.99 14.05 17.20
C LEU A 30 2.20 14.36 16.32
N TYR A 31 2.11 15.40 15.52
CA TYR A 31 3.24 16.00 14.85
C TYR A 31 3.51 17.39 15.44
N MET A 32 4.77 17.70 15.67
CA MET A 32 5.20 18.98 16.21
C MET A 32 6.32 19.59 15.38
N ALA A 33 6.32 20.93 15.30
CA ALA A 33 7.39 21.71 14.70
C ALA A 33 7.73 22.91 15.60
N HIS A 34 9.03 23.19 15.73
CA HIS A 34 9.52 24.41 16.41
C HIS A 34 9.54 25.57 15.42
N PHE A 35 8.82 26.67 15.76
CA PHE A 35 8.82 27.92 15.00
C PHE A 35 9.77 28.92 15.67
N GLU A 36 10.99 28.96 15.20
CA GLU A 36 12.10 29.74 15.79
C GLU A 36 11.80 31.23 16.02
N PRO A 37 11.13 31.95 15.11
CA PRO A 37 10.95 33.39 15.28
C PRO A 37 10.26 33.80 16.58
N TRP A 38 9.42 32.92 17.11
CA TRP A 38 8.65 33.16 18.34
C TRP A 38 8.91 32.14 19.44
N ASP A 39 9.86 31.25 19.23
CA ASP A 39 10.16 30.13 20.12
C ASP A 39 8.92 29.28 20.45
N TRP A 40 8.05 29.09 19.46
CA TRP A 40 6.81 28.33 19.63
C TRP A 40 6.94 26.90 19.17
N ILE A 41 6.29 26.01 19.89
CA ILE A 41 6.05 24.64 19.42
C ILE A 41 4.62 24.59 18.86
N ILE A 42 4.51 24.44 17.56
CA ILE A 42 3.23 24.27 16.90
C ILE A 42 3.01 22.78 16.75
N SER A 43 1.84 22.30 17.20
CA SER A 43 1.50 20.89 17.12
C SER A 43 0.11 20.67 16.52
N VAL A 44 -0.02 19.57 15.80
CA VAL A 44 -1.28 19.03 15.32
C VAL A 44 -1.40 17.58 15.76
N SER A 45 -2.57 17.21 16.27
CA SER A 45 -2.83 15.84 16.72
C SER A 45 -4.24 15.41 16.39
N ALA A 46 -4.39 14.12 16.12
CA ALA A 46 -5.69 13.48 15.94
C ALA A 46 -5.63 12.03 16.41
N TYR A 47 -6.76 11.42 16.73
CA TYR A 47 -6.83 9.98 16.93
C TYR A 47 -6.52 9.24 15.62
N ARG A 48 -5.82 8.11 15.72
CA ARG A 48 -5.42 7.34 14.52
C ARG A 48 -6.60 6.95 13.65
N GLU A 49 -7.74 6.65 14.27
CA GLU A 49 -8.98 6.32 13.54
C GLU A 49 -9.55 7.49 12.72
N GLU A 50 -9.30 8.73 13.16
CA GLU A 50 -9.75 9.94 12.44
C GLU A 50 -8.97 10.15 11.14
N PHE A 51 -7.69 9.71 11.09
CA PHE A 51 -6.89 9.78 9.87
C PHE A 51 -7.45 8.93 8.74
N LYS A 52 -8.18 7.84 9.04
CA LYS A 52 -8.84 7.01 8.02
C LYS A 52 -9.81 7.82 7.17
N GLY A 53 -10.54 8.74 7.80
CA GLY A 53 -11.48 9.63 7.11
C GLY A 53 -10.82 10.76 6.31
N LEU A 54 -9.54 11.05 6.56
CA LEU A 54 -8.80 12.11 5.85
C LEU A 54 -8.12 11.60 4.58
N VAL A 55 -7.94 10.29 4.44
CA VAL A 55 -7.32 9.71 3.24
C VAL A 55 -8.39 9.54 2.16
N ASN A 56 -8.36 10.44 1.19
CA ASN A 56 -9.16 10.30 -0.01
C ASN A 56 -8.39 9.48 -1.05
N VAL A 57 -8.96 8.35 -1.47
CA VAL A 57 -8.36 7.45 -2.47
C VAL A 57 -8.07 8.19 -3.78
N ASP A 58 -8.91 9.15 -4.16
CA ASP A 58 -8.75 9.89 -5.41
C ASP A 58 -7.48 10.76 -5.45
N ASP A 59 -6.97 11.19 -4.27
CA ASP A 59 -5.78 12.05 -4.18
C ASP A 59 -4.50 11.34 -4.63
N PHE A 60 -4.41 10.02 -4.47
CA PHE A 60 -3.22 9.23 -4.83
C PHE A 60 -3.48 8.12 -5.86
N LYS A 61 -4.74 7.90 -6.24
CA LYS A 61 -5.14 6.88 -7.22
C LYS A 61 -4.31 6.96 -8.50
N LYS A 62 -4.17 8.16 -9.06
CA LYS A 62 -3.35 8.35 -10.27
C LYS A 62 -1.91 7.91 -10.05
N SER A 63 -1.31 8.26 -8.93
CA SER A 63 0.07 7.89 -8.60
C SER A 63 0.25 6.36 -8.52
N VAL A 64 -0.71 5.64 -7.96
CA VAL A 64 -0.70 4.16 -7.93
C VAL A 64 -0.87 3.59 -9.32
N LEU A 65 -1.83 4.11 -10.11
CA LEU A 65 -2.09 3.62 -11.47
C LEU A 65 -0.97 3.93 -12.45
N ASP A 66 -0.12 4.92 -12.18
CA ASP A 66 1.03 5.27 -13.02
C ASP A 66 2.26 4.37 -12.75
N LEU A 67 2.28 3.62 -11.63
CA LEU A 67 3.36 2.68 -11.34
C LEU A 67 3.41 1.55 -12.38
N ARG A 68 4.61 1.28 -12.88
CA ARG A 68 4.87 0.22 -13.84
C ARG A 68 6.04 -0.65 -13.40
N PHE A 69 5.87 -1.96 -13.57
CA PHE A 69 6.86 -2.97 -13.22
C PHE A 69 7.08 -3.86 -14.45
N GLY A 70 8.27 -3.81 -15.05
CA GLY A 70 8.49 -4.41 -16.35
C GLY A 70 7.67 -3.70 -17.44
N ARG A 71 7.18 -4.44 -18.44
CA ARG A 71 6.41 -3.89 -19.56
C ARG A 71 4.90 -3.83 -19.29
N THR A 72 4.38 -4.82 -18.58
CA THR A 72 2.93 -4.98 -18.39
C THR A 72 2.50 -5.01 -16.92
N GLY A 73 3.45 -4.93 -15.98
CA GLY A 73 3.17 -4.95 -14.55
C GLY A 73 2.56 -3.65 -14.04
N TYR A 74 1.80 -3.74 -12.97
CA TYR A 74 1.07 -2.63 -12.36
C TYR A 74 0.91 -2.81 -10.85
N ALA A 75 0.56 -1.72 -10.17
CA ALA A 75 0.14 -1.75 -8.77
C ALA A 75 -1.39 -1.79 -8.66
N PHE A 76 -1.88 -2.31 -7.54
CA PHE A 76 -3.29 -2.35 -7.21
C PHE A 76 -3.51 -2.26 -5.70
N ILE A 77 -4.72 -1.90 -5.29
CA ILE A 77 -5.17 -1.94 -3.90
C ILE A 77 -6.52 -2.66 -3.85
N ILE A 78 -6.63 -3.64 -2.97
CA ILE A 78 -7.88 -4.33 -2.66
C ILE A 78 -8.15 -4.26 -1.16
N ASP A 79 -9.38 -4.45 -0.72
CA ASP A 79 -9.68 -4.65 0.69
C ASP A 79 -9.65 -6.15 1.09
N SER A 80 -9.78 -6.43 2.38
CA SER A 80 -9.79 -7.80 2.92
C SER A 80 -10.95 -8.65 2.43
N THR A 81 -12.00 -8.06 1.82
CA THR A 81 -13.11 -8.77 1.18
C THR A 81 -12.84 -9.11 -0.28
N GLY A 82 -11.71 -8.65 -0.83
CA GLY A 82 -11.35 -8.81 -2.24
C GLY A 82 -11.95 -7.75 -3.17
N LYS A 83 -12.56 -6.69 -2.65
CA LYS A 83 -13.04 -5.58 -3.47
C LYS A 83 -11.85 -4.74 -3.95
N ALA A 84 -11.78 -4.48 -5.25
CA ALA A 84 -10.76 -3.65 -5.85
C ALA A 84 -11.05 -2.15 -5.56
N ILE A 85 -10.17 -1.53 -4.75
CA ILE A 85 -10.23 -0.10 -4.41
C ILE A 85 -9.52 0.71 -5.50
N ILE A 86 -8.32 0.28 -5.90
CA ILE A 86 -7.58 0.85 -7.04
C ILE A 86 -7.08 -0.31 -7.90
N HIS A 87 -7.50 -0.37 -9.14
CA HIS A 87 -7.04 -1.38 -10.08
C HIS A 87 -7.16 -0.86 -11.54
N PRO A 88 -6.19 -1.11 -12.44
CA PRO A 88 -6.25 -0.58 -13.81
C PRO A 88 -7.49 -0.97 -14.62
N LYS A 89 -8.12 -2.12 -14.29
CA LYS A 89 -9.25 -2.67 -15.08
C LYS A 89 -10.42 -3.20 -14.26
N LEU A 90 -10.26 -3.43 -12.95
CA LEU A 90 -11.23 -4.15 -12.11
C LEU A 90 -11.73 -3.30 -10.94
N GLU A 91 -11.46 -2.00 -10.93
CA GLU A 91 -11.87 -1.10 -9.86
C GLU A 91 -13.38 -1.20 -9.57
N GLY A 92 -13.72 -1.23 -8.29
CA GLY A 92 -15.09 -1.37 -7.79
C GLY A 92 -15.66 -2.79 -7.85
N THR A 93 -14.98 -3.74 -8.53
CA THR A 93 -15.44 -5.13 -8.61
C THR A 93 -14.81 -5.98 -7.49
N ASN A 94 -15.46 -7.10 -7.16
CA ASN A 94 -14.85 -8.10 -6.29
C ASN A 94 -14.01 -9.05 -7.13
N ILE A 95 -12.69 -9.06 -6.89
CA ILE A 95 -11.75 -9.86 -7.67
C ILE A 95 -11.91 -11.37 -7.43
N LEU A 96 -12.50 -11.79 -6.30
CA LEU A 96 -12.78 -13.21 -6.01
C LEU A 96 -13.81 -13.82 -6.97
N THR A 97 -14.68 -12.99 -7.55
CA THR A 97 -15.69 -13.41 -8.49
C THR A 97 -15.29 -13.22 -9.95
N HIS A 98 -14.10 -12.66 -10.19
CA HIS A 98 -13.62 -12.36 -11.53
C HIS A 98 -13.07 -13.61 -12.23
N ALA A 99 -13.70 -14.01 -13.33
CA ALA A 99 -13.24 -15.14 -14.14
C ALA A 99 -11.80 -14.89 -14.66
N GLY A 100 -10.91 -15.81 -14.39
CA GLY A 100 -9.51 -15.77 -14.87
C GLY A 100 -8.46 -15.47 -13.83
N ILE A 101 -8.84 -15.06 -12.61
CA ILE A 101 -7.90 -15.01 -11.48
C ILE A 101 -7.97 -16.36 -10.77
N PRO A 102 -6.83 -17.08 -10.56
CA PRO A 102 -6.85 -18.33 -9.81
C PRO A 102 -7.32 -18.09 -8.37
N ASN A 103 -8.40 -18.75 -7.97
CA ASN A 103 -8.97 -18.58 -6.62
C ASN A 103 -7.96 -18.88 -5.52
N GLU A 104 -7.05 -19.85 -5.75
CA GLU A 104 -5.99 -20.18 -4.79
C GLU A 104 -4.99 -19.04 -4.58
N ALA A 105 -4.63 -18.32 -5.65
CA ALA A 105 -3.74 -17.16 -5.57
C ALA A 105 -4.37 -16.03 -4.75
N LEU A 106 -5.64 -15.74 -5.01
CA LEU A 106 -6.39 -14.73 -4.26
C LEU A 106 -6.59 -15.12 -2.80
N ALA A 107 -6.97 -16.38 -2.54
CA ALA A 107 -7.12 -16.89 -1.19
C ALA A 107 -5.81 -16.76 -0.40
N THR A 108 -4.66 -17.02 -1.05
CA THR A 108 -3.34 -16.85 -0.44
C THR A 108 -3.06 -15.39 -0.10
N ILE A 109 -3.32 -14.45 -1.02
CA ILE A 109 -3.12 -13.02 -0.78
C ILE A 109 -3.97 -12.54 0.41
N LEU A 110 -5.24 -12.92 0.46
CA LEU A 110 -6.15 -12.51 1.53
C LEU A 110 -5.81 -13.16 2.87
N LYS A 111 -5.34 -14.40 2.87
CA LYS A 111 -4.98 -15.14 4.08
C LYS A 111 -3.63 -14.68 4.65
N GLU A 112 -2.60 -14.63 3.82
CA GLU A 112 -1.22 -14.34 4.25
C GLU A 112 -1.00 -12.85 4.50
N GLN A 113 -1.78 -11.99 3.82
CA GLN A 113 -1.77 -10.53 3.95
C GLN A 113 -0.42 -9.87 3.60
N ASN A 114 0.71 -10.55 3.79
CA ASN A 114 2.05 -10.07 3.43
C ASN A 114 2.84 -11.20 2.80
N GLY A 115 3.49 -10.92 1.67
CA GLY A 115 4.31 -11.93 1.02
C GLY A 115 4.43 -11.75 -0.48
N GLN A 116 4.75 -12.85 -1.13
CA GLN A 116 4.84 -12.95 -2.58
C GLN A 116 4.27 -14.28 -3.07
N ILE A 117 3.64 -14.26 -4.22
CA ILE A 117 3.15 -15.46 -4.91
C ILE A 117 3.47 -15.39 -6.40
N VAL A 118 3.58 -16.57 -7.00
CA VAL A 118 3.65 -16.73 -8.46
C VAL A 118 2.45 -17.56 -8.89
N TYR A 119 1.74 -17.10 -9.92
CA TYR A 119 0.57 -17.79 -10.44
C TYR A 119 0.46 -17.62 -11.97
N PRO A 120 -0.11 -18.59 -12.68
CA PRO A 120 -0.34 -18.47 -14.11
C PRO A 120 -1.41 -17.40 -14.38
N TRP A 121 -1.08 -16.48 -15.28
CA TRP A 121 -1.97 -15.40 -15.70
C TRP A 121 -1.90 -15.17 -17.20
N LYS A 122 -3.02 -14.74 -17.77
CA LYS A 122 -3.12 -14.35 -19.16
C LYS A 122 -3.78 -12.98 -19.26
N ASN A 123 -3.04 -11.98 -19.74
CA ASN A 123 -3.64 -10.69 -20.02
C ASN A 123 -4.65 -10.77 -21.17
N PRO A 124 -5.65 -9.89 -21.21
CA PRO A 124 -6.54 -9.77 -22.37
C PRO A 124 -5.73 -9.58 -23.66
N GLY A 125 -6.02 -10.43 -24.67
CA GLY A 125 -5.30 -10.42 -25.95
C GLY A 125 -4.08 -11.34 -26.06
N GLU A 126 -3.61 -11.92 -24.96
CA GLU A 126 -2.54 -12.92 -24.98
C GLU A 126 -3.10 -14.32 -25.29
N THR A 127 -2.32 -15.15 -25.98
CA THR A 127 -2.72 -16.51 -26.34
C THR A 127 -2.35 -17.56 -25.31
N LYS A 128 -1.28 -17.30 -24.54
CA LYS A 128 -0.73 -18.23 -23.53
C LYS A 128 -0.66 -17.56 -22.16
N ALA A 129 -0.91 -18.35 -21.11
CA ALA A 129 -0.62 -17.95 -19.76
C ALA A 129 0.89 -17.92 -19.51
N ARG A 130 1.34 -16.94 -18.72
CA ARG A 130 2.73 -16.81 -18.23
C ARG A 130 2.71 -16.71 -16.72
N ASP A 131 3.81 -17.07 -16.09
CA ASP A 131 3.95 -16.92 -14.64
C ASP A 131 4.00 -15.43 -14.27
N LYS A 132 3.09 -15.03 -13.41
CA LYS A 132 2.97 -13.67 -12.87
C LYS A 132 3.38 -13.66 -11.41
N LEU A 133 4.37 -12.84 -11.08
CA LEU A 133 4.78 -12.55 -9.72
C LEU A 133 3.88 -11.44 -9.15
N CYS A 134 3.40 -11.63 -7.94
CA CYS A 134 2.73 -10.61 -7.14
C CYS A 134 3.41 -10.52 -5.79
N ILE A 135 3.80 -9.32 -5.41
CA ILE A 135 4.29 -8.96 -4.07
C ILE A 135 3.21 -8.11 -3.41
N PHE A 136 2.84 -8.42 -2.19
CA PHE A 136 1.73 -7.75 -1.51
C PHE A 136 1.99 -7.53 -0.02
N THR A 137 1.35 -6.48 0.50
CA THR A 137 1.41 -6.13 1.93
C THR A 137 0.07 -5.56 2.39
N TYR A 138 -0.31 -5.88 3.63
CA TYR A 138 -1.55 -5.41 4.25
C TYR A 138 -1.32 -4.18 5.11
N ILE A 139 -2.11 -3.15 4.89
CA ILE A 139 -2.14 -1.92 5.69
C ILE A 139 -3.40 -1.97 6.56
N LYS A 140 -3.22 -2.48 7.78
CA LYS A 140 -4.32 -2.76 8.72
C LYS A 140 -5.22 -1.55 8.99
N ASP A 141 -4.64 -0.36 9.11
CA ASP A 141 -5.38 0.86 9.46
C ASP A 141 -6.43 1.26 8.42
N TYR A 142 -6.25 0.86 7.17
CA TYR A 142 -7.15 1.16 6.06
C TYR A 142 -7.89 -0.07 5.52
N ASP A 143 -7.60 -1.24 6.05
CA ASP A 143 -8.06 -2.51 5.51
C ASP A 143 -7.65 -2.70 4.03
N TRP A 144 -6.41 -2.31 3.68
CA TRP A 144 -5.91 -2.39 2.32
C TRP A 144 -4.81 -3.41 2.16
N ILE A 145 -4.92 -4.23 1.14
CA ILE A 145 -3.83 -5.04 0.61
C ILE A 145 -3.31 -4.33 -0.63
N VAL A 146 -2.09 -3.81 -0.54
CA VAL A 146 -1.40 -3.16 -1.64
C VAL A 146 -0.56 -4.20 -2.35
N GLY A 147 -0.75 -4.35 -3.65
CA GLY A 147 -0.03 -5.31 -4.47
C GLY A 147 0.70 -4.67 -5.64
N ALA A 148 1.86 -5.21 -5.96
CA ALA A 148 2.63 -4.94 -7.16
C ALA A 148 2.80 -6.24 -7.94
N THR A 149 2.51 -6.23 -9.24
CA THR A 149 2.53 -7.44 -10.04
C THR A 149 3.17 -7.21 -11.40
N SER A 150 3.93 -8.20 -11.88
CA SER A 150 4.51 -8.25 -13.21
C SER A 150 4.70 -9.69 -13.67
N TYR A 151 4.84 -9.93 -14.96
CA TYR A 151 5.28 -11.25 -15.39
C TYR A 151 6.71 -11.52 -14.95
N HIS A 152 6.94 -12.74 -14.50
CA HIS A 152 8.24 -13.17 -13.98
C HIS A 152 9.37 -12.97 -15.01
N ASP A 153 9.11 -13.27 -16.26
CA ASP A 153 10.07 -13.08 -17.35
C ASP A 153 10.40 -11.61 -17.62
N GLU A 154 9.43 -10.70 -17.47
CA GLU A 154 9.64 -9.26 -17.60
C GLU A 154 10.44 -8.67 -16.44
N PHE A 155 10.21 -9.17 -15.22
CA PHE A 155 10.90 -8.69 -14.03
C PHE A 155 12.40 -9.01 -14.06
N PHE A 156 12.76 -10.20 -14.59
CA PHE A 156 14.15 -10.68 -14.66
C PHE A 156 14.85 -10.41 -16.00
N GLU A 157 14.17 -9.80 -16.98
CA GLU A 157 14.75 -9.48 -18.29
C GLU A 157 16.08 -8.67 -18.21
N PRO A 158 16.20 -7.63 -17.35
CA PRO A 158 17.45 -6.89 -17.21
C PRO A 158 18.63 -7.76 -16.75
N LEU A 159 18.38 -8.77 -15.92
CA LEU A 159 19.43 -9.67 -15.42
C LEU A 159 19.95 -10.62 -16.50
N LYS A 160 19.10 -11.00 -17.46
CA LYS A 160 19.52 -11.84 -18.60
C LYS A 160 20.46 -11.10 -19.55
N ILE A 161 20.25 -9.78 -19.71
CA ILE A 161 21.11 -8.93 -20.53
C ILE A 161 22.51 -8.81 -19.89
N ILE A 162 22.59 -8.65 -18.57
CA ILE A 162 23.86 -8.58 -17.84
C ILE A 162 24.62 -9.92 -17.94
N GLY A 163 23.93 -11.06 -17.79
CA GLY A 163 24.54 -12.38 -17.92
C GLY A 163 25.03 -12.74 -19.34
N SER A 164 24.48 -12.11 -20.39
CA SER A 164 24.93 -12.30 -21.77
C SER A 164 26.11 -11.43 -22.17
N LEU A 165 26.46 -10.41 -21.39
CA LEU A 165 27.62 -9.52 -21.58
C LEU A 165 28.89 -10.04 -20.92
N THR A 166 28.81 -11.12 -20.12
CA THR A 166 29.91 -11.71 -19.34
C THR A 166 30.43 -13.04 -19.93
N LEU A 167 30.03 -13.40 -21.15
CA LEU A 167 30.58 -14.50 -22.00
C LEU A 167 31.20 -13.93 -23.27
#